data_cf8e2fab1c503a34c6c6b24529d7715b
#
_entry.id   cf8e2fab1c503a34c6c6b24529d7715b
#
_cell.length_a   1.000
_cell.length_b   1.000
_cell.length_c   1.000
_cell.angle_alpha   90.00
_cell.angle_beta   90.00
_cell.angle_gamma   90.00
#
_symmetry.space_group_name_H-M   'P 1'
#
loop_
_entity.id
_entity.type
_entity.pdbx_description
1 polymer ?
#
loop_
_entity_poly.entity_id
_entity_poly.type
_entity_poly.pdbx_seq_one_letter_code
_entity_poly.pdbx_strand_id
1 'polypeptide(L)' 'MKHGKVPTVAQRKLIAGYKYKSTYLQPENWLVIKNLPDELVIKHRDSNTVIHIPKGGEANT' A
#
# COMPACT_ATOMS: atom_id res chain seq x y z
N MET A 1 8.96 18.31 3.72
CA MET A 1 7.75 17.82 4.12
C MET A 1 7.54 16.39 3.81
N LYS A 2 6.89 15.63 4.61
CA LYS A 2 6.74 14.31 4.36
C LYS A 2 5.53 14.01 3.66
N HIS A 3 5.56 13.15 2.70
CA HIS A 3 4.42 12.78 1.95
C HIS A 3 4.16 11.36 2.27
N GLY A 4 3.22 11.06 3.02
CA GLY A 4 2.88 9.70 3.34
C GLY A 4 2.92 9.45 4.82
N LYS A 5 2.16 8.49 5.28
CA LYS A 5 2.09 8.16 6.66
C LYS A 5 2.39 6.70 6.86
N VAL A 6 2.80 6.34 8.07
CA VAL A 6 3.04 4.94 8.37
C VAL A 6 1.72 4.20 8.28
N PRO A 7 1.67 3.07 7.61
CA PRO A 7 0.41 2.34 7.45
C PRO A 7 -0.15 1.85 8.78
N THR A 8 -1.47 1.80 8.86
CA THR A 8 -2.12 1.25 10.05
C THR A 8 -2.04 -0.27 9.96
N VAL A 9 -2.48 -0.96 10.97
CA VAL A 9 -2.43 -2.42 10.98
C VAL A 9 -3.19 -2.99 9.80
N ALA A 10 -4.37 -2.47 9.51
CA ALA A 10 -5.15 -2.97 8.39
C ALA A 10 -4.45 -2.70 7.07
N GLN A 11 -3.85 -1.53 6.94
CA GLN A 11 -3.15 -1.19 5.71
C GLN A 11 -1.89 -2.02 5.54
N ARG A 12 -1.23 -2.36 6.64
CA ARG A 12 -0.06 -3.20 6.56
C ARG A 12 -0.41 -4.58 6.04
N LYS A 13 -1.57 -5.09 6.40
CA LYS A 13 -1.98 -6.38 5.92
C LYS A 13 -2.24 -6.34 4.43
N LEU A 14 -2.80 -5.25 3.94
CA LEU A 14 -3.03 -5.12 2.51
C LEU A 14 -1.69 -5.07 1.76
N ILE A 15 -0.74 -4.32 2.27
CA ILE A 15 0.55 -4.19 1.63
C ILE A 15 1.29 -5.52 1.66
N ALA A 16 1.30 -6.18 2.80
CA ALA A 16 2.03 -7.43 2.93
C ALA A 16 1.44 -8.53 2.07
N GLY A 17 0.15 -8.45 1.81
CA GLY A 17 -0.48 -9.46 0.98
C GLY A 17 -0.46 -9.16 -0.50
N TYR A 18 0.03 -8.00 -0.89
CA TYR A 18 0.03 -7.63 -2.29
C TYR A 18 1.33 -8.09 -2.96
N LYS A 19 1.21 -8.81 -4.04
CA LYS A 19 2.37 -9.31 -4.73
C LYS A 19 2.69 -8.39 -5.89
N TYR A 20 3.89 -7.84 -5.91
CA TYR A 20 4.31 -6.92 -6.95
C TYR A 20 5.57 -7.47 -7.58
N LYS A 21 5.53 -7.75 -8.86
CA LYS A 21 6.67 -8.29 -9.58
C LYS A 21 7.19 -9.55 -8.90
N SER A 22 6.27 -10.43 -8.56
CA SER A 22 6.60 -11.70 -7.94
C SER A 22 7.20 -11.58 -6.56
N THR A 23 7.07 -10.46 -5.93
CA THR A 23 7.62 -10.27 -4.60
C THR A 23 6.55 -9.61 -3.73
N TYR A 24 6.41 -10.08 -2.50
CA TYR A 24 5.46 -9.46 -1.61
C TYR A 24 6.09 -8.18 -1.05
N LEU A 25 5.30 -7.14 -0.91
CA LEU A 25 5.79 -5.89 -0.40
C LEU A 25 5.99 -5.96 1.10
N GLN A 26 6.91 -5.15 1.60
CA GLN A 26 7.15 -5.12 3.04
C GLN A 26 6.58 -3.83 3.57
N PRO A 27 5.57 -3.88 4.40
CA PRO A 27 4.88 -2.67 4.84
C PRO A 27 5.78 -1.63 5.47
N GLU A 28 6.85 -2.08 6.11
CA GLU A 28 7.72 -1.13 6.76
C GLU A 28 8.52 -0.29 5.79
N ASN A 29 8.57 -0.68 4.52
CA ASN A 29 9.30 0.08 3.53
C ASN A 29 8.37 0.99 2.72
N TRP A 30 7.10 1.01 3.02
CA TRP A 30 6.14 1.79 2.24
C TRP A 30 5.36 2.75 3.11
N LEU A 31 4.99 3.88 2.54
CA LEU A 31 4.19 4.87 3.25
C LEU A 31 2.90 5.04 2.48
N VAL A 32 1.82 5.32 3.19
CA VAL A 32 0.52 5.50 2.56
C VAL A 32 0.37 6.96 2.16
N ILE A 33 0.16 7.21 0.88
CA ILE A 33 -0.04 8.55 0.39
C ILE A 33 -1.51 8.86 0.33
N LYS A 34 -2.32 7.93 -0.10
CA LYS A 34 -3.76 8.13 -0.17
C LYS A 34 -4.48 6.88 0.21
N ASN A 35 -5.56 7.03 0.94
CA ASN A 35 -6.37 5.89 1.35
C ASN A 35 -7.74 6.09 0.74
N LEU A 36 -7.96 5.54 -0.43
CA LEU A 36 -9.21 5.71 -1.15
C LEU A 36 -10.13 4.53 -0.89
N PRO A 37 -11.42 4.68 -1.14
CA PRO A 37 -12.36 3.59 -0.85
C PRO A 37 -12.05 2.30 -1.62
N ASP A 38 -11.58 2.42 -2.85
CA ASP A 38 -11.33 1.26 -3.64
C ASP A 38 -9.87 0.98 -3.91
N GLU A 39 -8.97 1.75 -3.39
CA GLU A 39 -7.55 1.46 -3.55
C GLU A 39 -6.71 2.16 -2.50
N LEU A 40 -5.54 1.62 -2.27
CA LEU A 40 -4.61 2.19 -1.32
C LEU A 40 -3.38 2.60 -2.12
N VAL A 41 -3.02 3.86 -2.10
CA VAL A 41 -1.86 4.33 -2.85
C VAL A 41 -0.69 4.46 -1.90
N ILE A 42 0.39 3.76 -2.20
CA ILE A 42 1.56 3.77 -1.32
C ILE A 42 2.79 4.16 -2.11
N LYS A 43 3.81 4.63 -1.41
CA LYS A 43 5.04 5.06 -2.04
C LYS A 43 6.20 4.48 -1.26
N HIS A 44 7.22 4.01 -1.94
CA HIS A 44 8.37 3.44 -1.28
C HIS A 44 9.16 4.55 -0.57
N ARG A 45 9.68 4.23 0.61
CA ARG A 45 10.38 5.23 1.41
C ARG A 45 11.65 5.72 0.76
N ASP A 46 12.40 4.83 0.15
CA ASP A 46 13.68 5.18 -0.40
C ASP A 46 13.64 5.51 -1.89
N SER A 47 12.65 5.12 -2.60
CA SER A 47 12.60 5.42 -4.02
C SER A 47 11.27 6.10 -4.27
N ASN A 48 11.03 6.58 -5.44
CA ASN A 48 9.78 7.27 -5.70
C ASN A 48 8.76 6.35 -6.34
N THR A 49 8.88 5.08 -6.09
CA THR A 49 7.95 4.11 -6.67
C THR A 49 6.59 4.22 -5.99
N VAL A 50 5.55 4.39 -6.78
CA VAL A 50 4.19 4.50 -6.26
C VAL A 50 3.40 3.32 -6.78
N ILE A 51 2.68 2.66 -5.88
CA ILE A 51 1.88 1.51 -6.24
C ILE A 51 0.45 1.71 -5.79
N HIS A 52 -0.50 1.30 -6.63
CA HIS A 52 -1.91 1.38 -6.30
C HIS A 52 -2.39 -0.03 -5.99
N ILE A 53 -2.76 -0.27 -4.75
CA ILE A 53 -3.22 -1.59 -4.33
C ILE A 53 -4.74 -1.59 -4.30
N PRO A 54 -5.38 -2.43 -5.08
CA PRO A 54 -6.84 -2.46 -5.09
C PRO A 54 -7.35 -2.95 -3.75
N LYS A 55 -8.33 -2.26 -3.19
CA LYS A 55 -8.84 -2.63 -1.91
C LYS A 55 -10.10 -3.39 -2.11
N GLY A 56 -10.18 -4.43 -1.68
CA GLY A 56 -11.31 -5.16 -1.50
C GLY A 56 -12.51 -5.08 -2.32
N GLY A 57 -12.37 -4.52 -3.40
CA GLY A 57 -13.49 -4.49 -4.25
C GLY A 57 -13.96 -5.87 -4.45
N GLU A 58 -13.06 -6.71 -4.61
CA GLU A 58 -13.40 -8.00 -4.87
C GLU A 58 -13.96 -8.61 -3.69
N ALA A 59 -13.66 -8.12 -2.61
CA ALA A 59 -14.10 -8.76 -1.48
C ALA A 59 -15.52 -8.70 -1.35
N ASN A 60 -16.12 -7.84 -2.00
CA ASN A 60 -17.40 -7.71 -1.81
C ASN A 60 -18.08 -8.54 -2.64
N THR A 61 -17.48 -9.15 -3.28
CA THR A 61 -18.13 -9.95 -4.14
C THR A 61 -18.74 -11.00 -3.55
#